data_da7008631895dc51ab918732a1d38463
#
_entry.id   da7008631895dc51ab918732a1d38463
#
_cell.length_a   1.000
_cell.length_b   1.000
_cell.length_c   1.000
_cell.angle_alpha   90.00
_cell.angle_beta   90.00
_cell.angle_gamma   90.00
#
_symmetry.space_group_name_H-M   'P 1'
#
loop_
_entity.id
_entity.type
_entity.pdbx_description
1 polymer ?
#
loop_
_entity_poly.entity_id
_entity_poly.type
_entity_poly.pdbx_seq_one_letter_code
_entity_poly.pdbx_strand_id
1 'polypeptide(L)'
;MPTYIALVNWTDQGIRTVGAAVERVDKGAEIASKHGARFLEHYWTTGPYDVVAIVEAPDDESVTAVFREIGTAGNARPTLLRAFDREEMSRIVDRLGPSSGT
;
A
#
# COMPACT_ATOMS: atom_id res chain seq x y z
N MET A 1 -4.68 -10.68 8.76
CA MET A 1 -5.10 -9.95 7.53
C MET A 1 -3.94 -9.89 6.55
N PRO A 2 -4.21 -10.02 5.25
CA PRO A 2 -3.15 -9.85 4.26
C PRO A 2 -2.44 -8.51 4.35
N THR A 3 -1.17 -8.53 3.99
CA THR A 3 -0.31 -7.34 3.98
C THR A 3 -0.08 -6.88 2.54
N TYR A 4 -0.06 -5.57 2.36
CA TYR A 4 0.18 -4.94 1.07
C TYR A 4 1.21 -3.84 1.21
N ILE A 5 1.95 -3.61 0.14
CA ILE A 5 2.87 -2.48 0.06
C ILE A 5 2.33 -1.55 -1.02
N ALA A 6 2.11 -0.30 -0.67
CA ALA A 6 1.72 0.72 -1.61
C ALA A 6 2.94 1.55 -1.99
N LEU A 7 3.23 1.61 -3.28
CA LEU A 7 4.26 2.46 -3.84
C LEU A 7 3.53 3.60 -4.54
N VAL A 8 3.70 4.80 -4.04
CA VAL A 8 2.87 5.93 -4.46
C VAL A 8 3.71 6.99 -5.15
N ASN A 9 3.26 7.41 -6.32
CA ASN A 9 3.80 8.58 -6.99
C ASN A 9 2.79 9.73 -6.87
N TRP A 10 3.30 10.93 -6.61
CA TRP A 10 2.46 12.12 -6.67
C TRP A 10 2.21 12.48 -8.13
N THR A 11 1.02 12.98 -8.39
CA THR A 11 0.69 13.64 -9.66
C THR A 11 1.29 15.04 -9.67
N ASP A 12 1.19 15.73 -10.78
CA ASP A 12 1.59 17.15 -10.84
C ASP A 12 0.84 17.98 -9.81
N GLN A 13 -0.45 17.72 -9.64
CA GLN A 13 -1.25 18.38 -8.61
C GLN A 13 -0.71 18.06 -7.20
N GLY A 14 -0.37 16.79 -6.95
CA GLY A 14 0.16 16.36 -5.65
C GLY A 14 1.49 17.01 -5.32
N ILE A 15 2.36 17.17 -6.31
CA ILE A 15 3.64 17.85 -6.13
C ILE A 15 3.43 19.33 -5.85
N ARG A 16 2.57 19.98 -6.59
CA ARG A 16 2.29 21.42 -6.40
C ARG A 16 1.69 21.72 -5.04
N THR A 17 1.03 20.76 -4.42
CA THR A 17 0.39 20.90 -3.11
C THR A 17 1.10 20.07 -2.04
N VAL A 18 2.42 19.89 -2.18
CA VAL A 18 3.21 19.01 -1.29
C VAL A 18 3.16 19.45 0.18
N GLY A 19 2.89 20.74 0.44
CA GLY A 19 2.71 21.22 1.81
C GLY A 19 1.61 20.50 2.59
N ALA A 20 0.67 19.86 1.91
CA ALA A 20 -0.40 19.08 2.52
C ALA A 20 -0.05 17.59 2.66
N ALA A 21 1.19 17.18 2.40
CA ALA A 21 1.57 15.76 2.36
C ALA A 21 1.28 15.03 3.67
N VAL A 22 1.57 15.66 4.80
CA VAL A 22 1.33 15.05 6.12
C VAL A 22 -0.18 14.90 6.39
N GLU A 23 -0.96 15.91 6.07
CA GLU A 23 -2.42 15.86 6.23
C GLU A 23 -3.06 14.77 5.38
N ARG A 24 -2.51 14.51 4.21
CA ARG A 24 -3.00 13.45 3.32
C ARG A 24 -2.86 12.07 3.95
N VAL A 25 -1.85 11.86 4.78
CA VAL A 25 -1.68 10.59 5.51
C VAL A 25 -2.83 10.39 6.49
N ASP A 26 -3.18 11.43 7.22
CA ASP A 26 -4.29 11.36 8.18
C ASP A 26 -5.61 11.06 7.46
N LYS A 27 -5.83 11.73 6.33
CA LYS A 27 -7.00 11.48 5.49
C LYS A 27 -7.02 10.05 4.94
N GLY A 28 -5.88 9.57 4.49
CA GLY A 28 -5.72 8.21 4.01
C GLY A 28 -6.02 7.18 5.09
N ALA A 29 -5.62 7.45 6.32
CA ALA A 29 -5.92 6.58 7.45
C ALA A 29 -7.42 6.49 7.74
N GLU A 30 -8.14 7.59 7.61
CA GLU A 30 -9.61 7.61 7.74
C GLU A 30 -10.27 6.77 6.65
N ILE A 31 -9.81 6.91 5.41
CA ILE A 31 -10.31 6.13 4.28
C ILE A 31 -10.03 4.64 4.52
N ALA A 32 -8.82 4.30 4.95
CA ALA A 32 -8.45 2.91 5.24
C ALA A 32 -9.38 2.31 6.31
N SER A 33 -9.60 3.03 7.39
CA SER A 33 -10.47 2.60 8.49
C SER A 33 -11.89 2.29 8.00
N LYS A 34 -12.40 3.08 7.08
CA LYS A 34 -13.71 2.90 6.49
C LYS A 34 -13.86 1.55 5.77
N HIS A 35 -12.77 1.04 5.22
CA HIS A 35 -12.73 -0.23 4.51
C HIS A 35 -12.14 -1.39 5.34
N GLY A 36 -11.98 -1.20 6.63
CA GLY A 36 -11.43 -2.22 7.51
C GLY A 36 -9.93 -2.44 7.36
N ALA A 37 -9.24 -1.52 6.73
CA ALA A 37 -7.80 -1.56 6.51
C ALA A 37 -7.06 -0.66 7.51
N ARG A 38 -5.75 -0.85 7.59
CA ARG A 38 -4.92 -0.09 8.52
C ARG A 38 -3.52 0.11 7.96
N PHE A 39 -3.01 1.34 8.01
CA PHE A 39 -1.60 1.61 7.72
C PHE A 39 -0.74 1.17 8.92
N LEU A 40 0.24 0.31 8.65
CA LEU A 40 1.21 -0.14 9.65
C LEU A 40 2.45 0.75 9.65
N GLU A 41 2.91 1.14 8.45
CA GLU A 41 4.11 1.96 8.26
C GLU A 41 3.84 2.93 7.12
N HIS A 42 4.44 4.10 7.20
CA HIS A 42 4.29 5.13 6.18
C HIS A 42 5.56 5.95 6.09
N TYR A 43 6.15 6.03 4.90
CA TYR A 43 7.39 6.76 4.66
C TYR A 43 7.27 7.62 3.42
N TRP A 44 7.87 8.81 3.47
CA TRP A 44 8.11 9.62 2.28
C TRP A 44 9.52 9.29 1.80
N THR A 45 9.67 9.11 0.50
CA THR A 45 10.92 8.63 -0.10
C THR A 45 11.39 9.55 -1.21
N THR A 46 12.69 9.47 -1.50
CA THR A 46 13.28 10.05 -2.71
C THR A 46 13.60 8.90 -3.66
N GLY A 47 13.54 9.17 -4.95
CA GLY A 47 13.77 8.15 -5.98
C GLY A 47 12.52 7.91 -6.83
N PRO A 48 12.32 6.68 -7.33
CA PRO A 48 11.22 6.40 -8.26
C PRO A 48 9.83 6.56 -7.66
N TYR A 49 9.71 6.52 -6.34
CA TYR A 49 8.42 6.67 -5.64
C TYR A 49 8.53 7.76 -4.59
N ASP A 50 7.43 8.41 -4.34
CA ASP A 50 7.37 9.52 -3.37
C ASP A 50 6.92 9.07 -1.99
N VAL A 51 6.13 8.00 -1.93
CA VAL A 51 5.61 7.44 -0.67
C VAL A 51 5.65 5.93 -0.73
N VAL A 52 6.01 5.31 0.39
CA VAL A 52 5.91 3.86 0.57
C VAL A 52 5.09 3.62 1.84
N ALA A 53 4.05 2.82 1.74
CA ALA A 53 3.23 2.48 2.88
C ALA A 53 3.06 0.97 3.00
N ILE A 54 3.05 0.48 4.23
CA ILE A 54 2.74 -0.91 4.53
C ILE A 54 1.35 -0.93 5.15
N VAL A 55 0.46 -1.73 4.57
CA VAL A 55 -0.97 -1.72 4.88
C VAL A 55 -1.43 -3.14 5.13
N GLU A 56 -2.30 -3.34 6.11
CA GLU A 56 -3.05 -4.58 6.19
C GLU A 56 -4.52 -4.30 5.90
N ALA A 57 -5.17 -5.25 5.26
CA ALA A 57 -6.57 -5.15 4.86
C ALA A 57 -7.20 -6.53 4.86
N PRO A 58 -8.55 -6.61 4.96
CA PRO A 58 -9.23 -7.91 4.96
C PRO A 58 -8.99 -8.72 3.68
N ASP A 59 -8.92 -8.05 2.53
CA ASP A 59 -8.77 -8.69 1.23
C ASP A 59 -8.33 -7.70 0.16
N ASP A 60 -8.10 -8.21 -1.05
CA ASP A 60 -7.64 -7.40 -2.18
C ASP A 60 -8.65 -6.32 -2.58
N GLU A 61 -9.94 -6.64 -2.51
CA GLU A 61 -10.97 -5.68 -2.86
C GLU A 61 -10.99 -4.50 -1.90
N SER A 62 -10.86 -4.76 -0.61
CA SER A 62 -10.85 -3.71 0.42
C SER A 62 -9.67 -2.76 0.25
N VAL A 63 -8.46 -3.27 0.07
CA VAL A 63 -7.28 -2.43 -0.10
C VAL A 63 -7.34 -1.68 -1.43
N THR A 64 -7.88 -2.30 -2.47
CA THR A 64 -8.05 -1.64 -3.76
C THR A 64 -9.02 -0.47 -3.63
N ALA A 65 -10.12 -0.67 -2.92
CA ALA A 65 -11.09 0.40 -2.65
C ALA A 65 -10.45 1.58 -1.90
N VAL A 66 -9.63 1.30 -0.90
CA VAL A 66 -8.89 2.34 -0.17
C VAL A 66 -8.09 3.22 -1.12
N PHE A 67 -7.26 2.59 -1.96
CA PHE A 67 -6.35 3.34 -2.82
C PHE A 67 -7.03 3.95 -4.04
N ARG A 68 -8.14 3.38 -4.51
CA ARG A 68 -8.97 4.03 -5.52
C ARG A 68 -9.60 5.29 -4.96
N GLU A 69 -10.10 5.24 -3.75
CA GLU A 69 -10.68 6.43 -3.10
C GLU A 69 -9.62 7.50 -2.84
N ILE A 70 -8.44 7.11 -2.36
CA ILE A 70 -7.31 8.05 -2.20
C ILE A 70 -6.97 8.71 -3.55
N GLY A 71 -6.96 7.92 -4.62
CA GLY A 71 -6.66 8.42 -5.96
C GLY A 71 -7.67 9.42 -6.50
N THR A 72 -8.93 9.39 -6.04
CA THR A 72 -9.96 10.32 -6.53
C THR A 72 -9.67 11.78 -6.17
N ALA A 73 -8.86 12.02 -5.16
CA ALA A 73 -8.43 13.39 -4.82
C ALA A 73 -7.47 13.98 -5.87
N GLY A 74 -6.90 13.14 -6.72
CA GLY A 74 -6.05 13.59 -7.82
C GLY A 74 -4.60 13.87 -7.46
N ASN A 75 -4.19 13.59 -6.25
CA ASN A 75 -2.84 13.91 -5.75
C ASN A 75 -1.85 12.76 -5.86
N ALA A 76 -2.33 11.53 -6.03
CA ALA A 76 -1.51 10.33 -5.92
C ALA A 76 -1.90 9.27 -6.92
N ARG A 77 -0.89 8.52 -7.39
CA ARG A 77 -1.04 7.35 -8.24
C ARG A 77 -0.40 6.15 -7.52
N PRO A 78 -1.19 5.34 -6.82
CA PRO A 78 -0.65 4.20 -6.09
C PRO A 78 -0.45 2.97 -6.98
N THR A 79 0.59 2.21 -6.67
CA THR A 79 0.82 0.86 -7.17
C THR A 79 0.77 -0.06 -5.98
N LEU A 80 -0.09 -1.06 -6.01
CA LEU A 80 -0.26 -1.99 -4.90
C LEU A 80 0.48 -3.30 -5.16
N LEU A 81 1.20 -3.76 -4.15
CA LEU A 81 1.86 -5.05 -4.16
C LEU A 81 1.26 -5.90 -3.05
N ARG A 82 0.87 -7.14 -3.37
CA ARG A 82 0.54 -8.10 -2.32
C ARG A 82 1.85 -8.58 -1.71
N ALA A 83 2.01 -8.39 -0.42
CA ALA A 83 3.23 -8.77 0.30
C ALA A 83 3.01 -10.05 1.10
N PHE A 84 4.03 -10.89 1.15
CA PHE A 84 4.03 -12.15 1.91
C PHE A 84 5.15 -12.07 2.94
N ASP A 85 4.82 -12.36 4.20
CA ASP A 85 5.83 -12.42 5.23
C ASP A 85 6.59 -13.76 5.16
N ARG A 86 7.54 -13.95 6.09
CA ARG A 86 8.36 -15.15 6.11
C ARG A 86 7.52 -16.43 6.24
N GLU A 87 6.53 -16.40 7.10
CA GLU A 87 5.68 -17.56 7.36
C GLU A 87 4.80 -17.88 6.16
N GLU A 88 4.21 -16.86 5.54
CA GLU A 88 3.42 -17.03 4.33
C GLU A 88 4.29 -17.55 3.18
N MET A 89 5.48 -17.01 3.01
CA MET A 89 6.39 -17.47 1.96
C MET A 89 6.81 -18.93 2.19
N SER A 90 6.99 -19.33 3.44
CA SER A 90 7.29 -20.71 3.78
C SER A 90 6.17 -21.65 3.32
N ARG A 91 4.92 -21.25 3.51
CA ARG A 91 3.77 -22.05 3.04
C ARG A 91 3.70 -22.11 1.51
N ILE A 92 4.08 -21.03 0.84
CA ILE A 92 4.13 -21.00 -0.63
C ILE A 92 5.19 -21.98 -1.14
N VAL A 93 6.38 -21.95 -0.52
CA VAL A 93 7.47 -22.87 -0.87
C VAL A 93 7.04 -24.33 -0.69
N ASP A 94 6.30 -24.62 0.37
CA ASP A 94 5.81 -25.99 0.62
C ASP A 94 4.90 -26.50 -0.50
N ARG A 95 4.18 -25.60 -1.15
CA ARG A 95 3.31 -25.95 -2.29
C ARG A 95 4.09 -26.35 -3.54
N LEU A 96 5.36 -25.94 -3.63
CA LEU A 96 6.19 -26.22 -4.81
C LEU A 96 6.70 -27.65 -4.82
N GLY A 97 6.71 -28.32 -3.67
CA GLY A 97 7.17 -29.68 -3.54
C GLY A 97 8.68 -29.83 -3.41
N PRO A 98 9.19 -31.05 -3.14
CA PRO A 98 10.59 -31.23 -2.76
C PRO A 98 11.60 -30.94 -3.87
N SER A 99 11.21 -30.96 -5.15
CA SER A 99 12.12 -30.73 -6.27
C SER A 99 12.46 -29.26 -6.53
N SER A 100 11.77 -28.32 -5.88
CA SER A 100 11.94 -26.89 -6.12
C SER A 100 12.96 -26.23 -5.22
N GLY A 101 13.56 -26.97 -4.31
CA GLY A 101 14.47 -26.43 -3.31
C GLY A 101 15.93 -26.34 -3.73
N THR A 102 16.24 -26.45 -4.99
CA THR A 102 17.63 -26.45 -5.48
C THR A 102 18.21 -25.07 -5.71
#